data_6fa11beb33bfd0bf73ea5b8742d649ad
#
_entry.id   6fa11beb33bfd0bf73ea5b8742d649ad
#
_cell.length_a   1.000
_cell.length_b   1.000
_cell.length_c   1.000
_cell.angle_alpha   90.00
_cell.angle_beta   90.00
_cell.angle_gamma   90.00
#
_symmetry.space_group_name_H-M   'P 1'
#
loop_
_entity.id
_entity.type
_entity.pdbx_description
1 polymer ?
#
loop_
_entity_poly.entity_id
_entity_poly.type
_entity_poly.pdbx_seq_one_letter_code
_entity_poly.pdbx_strand_id
1 'polypeptide(L)'
;MKKIKIILLHGWLFNSLIWTNFRKKLSPEYDIYSPDLPGYGKNPSIHNNIKFLDEYISNINDDCVIVGWSYGGLIAKKCMESNKLIKKVILINSFWLNRTSFISMSSINLLIKELETNRNKAIRNFIFECCNNSPAPISDMKKINKQMLKTTYPTNEVLINNLEEMKVIASEIDFNKIDYKKICMINGEADQFSKYNDCKFIQNVKIMRKMGHLPFYSSCEDVIEAIKSFL
;
A
#
# COMPACT_ATOMS: atom_id res chain seq x y z
N MET A 1 -4.03 -5.96 -28.77
CA MET A 1 -4.95 -5.46 -27.72
C MET A 1 -4.21 -4.43 -26.87
N LYS A 2 -4.89 -3.38 -26.42
CA LYS A 2 -4.32 -2.39 -25.50
C LYS A 2 -4.06 -3.06 -24.15
N LYS A 3 -2.86 -2.87 -23.59
CA LYS A 3 -2.54 -3.41 -22.26
C LYS A 3 -3.32 -2.69 -21.16
N ILE A 4 -3.71 -3.44 -20.13
CA ILE A 4 -4.30 -2.84 -18.93
C ILE A 4 -3.23 -2.02 -18.22
N LYS A 5 -3.57 -0.80 -17.82
CA LYS A 5 -2.71 0.09 -17.03
C LYS A 5 -2.86 -0.21 -15.55
N ILE A 6 -1.76 -0.52 -14.90
CA ILE A 6 -1.72 -0.81 -13.45
C ILE A 6 -0.83 0.21 -12.76
N ILE A 7 -1.37 0.87 -11.74
CA ILE A 7 -0.65 1.81 -10.89
C ILE A 7 -0.36 1.10 -9.56
N LEU A 8 0.91 1.00 -9.19
CA LEU A 8 1.38 0.39 -7.94
C LEU A 8 1.68 1.49 -6.93
N LEU A 9 0.93 1.55 -5.83
CA LEU A 9 1.11 2.53 -4.75
C LEU A 9 1.77 1.88 -3.54
N HIS A 10 2.90 2.44 -3.13
CA HIS A 10 3.68 1.96 -1.98
C HIS A 10 3.03 2.34 -0.64
N GLY A 11 3.43 1.63 0.42
CA GLY A 11 3.02 1.91 1.79
C GLY A 11 3.79 3.07 2.44
N TRP A 12 3.35 3.45 3.65
CA TRP A 12 4.01 4.44 4.48
C TRP A 12 5.48 4.09 4.72
N LEU A 13 6.35 5.06 4.79
CA LEU A 13 7.80 4.99 4.91
C LEU A 13 8.53 4.56 3.62
N PHE A 14 7.93 3.72 2.79
CA PHE A 14 8.56 3.14 1.59
C PHE A 14 8.42 4.08 0.37
N ASN A 15 8.97 3.64 -0.76
CA ASN A 15 8.88 4.32 -2.04
C ASN A 15 8.69 3.30 -3.18
N SER A 16 8.60 3.76 -4.41
CA SER A 16 8.36 2.91 -5.59
C SER A 16 9.36 1.76 -5.79
N LEU A 17 10.57 1.85 -5.19
CA LEU A 17 11.58 0.79 -5.30
C LEU A 17 11.13 -0.52 -4.64
N ILE A 18 10.18 -0.48 -3.70
CA ILE A 18 9.61 -1.68 -3.08
C ILE A 18 8.99 -2.62 -4.13
N TRP A 19 8.51 -2.07 -5.23
CA TRP A 19 7.86 -2.77 -6.33
C TRP A 19 8.81 -3.32 -7.40
N THR A 20 10.13 -3.13 -7.29
CA THR A 20 11.09 -3.38 -8.37
C THR A 20 10.97 -4.79 -8.96
N ASN A 21 10.94 -5.83 -8.14
CA ASN A 21 10.83 -7.21 -8.59
C ASN A 21 9.42 -7.56 -9.07
N PHE A 22 8.42 -7.09 -8.34
CA PHE A 22 7.01 -7.29 -8.65
C PHE A 22 6.65 -6.69 -10.02
N ARG A 23 7.10 -5.45 -10.26
CA ARG A 23 6.92 -4.75 -11.52
C ARG A 23 7.53 -5.53 -12.72
N LYS A 24 8.75 -6.06 -12.57
CA LYS A 24 9.41 -6.85 -13.63
C LYS A 24 8.58 -8.05 -14.07
N LYS A 25 7.87 -8.68 -13.14
CA LYS A 25 7.05 -9.87 -13.44
C LYS A 25 5.71 -9.52 -14.08
N LEU A 26 5.14 -8.34 -13.78
CA LEU A 26 3.89 -7.88 -14.38
C LEU A 26 4.05 -7.19 -15.72
N SER A 27 5.16 -6.47 -15.95
CA SER A 27 5.36 -5.62 -17.13
C SER A 27 5.29 -6.33 -18.50
N PRO A 28 5.55 -7.63 -18.66
CA PRO A 28 5.33 -8.29 -19.93
C PRO A 28 3.88 -8.26 -20.42
N GLU A 29 2.91 -8.28 -19.48
CA GLU A 29 1.48 -8.38 -19.78
C GLU A 29 0.73 -7.05 -19.60
N TYR A 30 1.24 -6.15 -18.77
CA TYR A 30 0.56 -4.92 -18.33
C TYR A 30 1.46 -3.69 -18.53
N ASP A 31 0.84 -2.52 -18.67
CA ASP A 31 1.52 -1.22 -18.59
C ASP A 31 1.61 -0.79 -17.13
N ILE A 32 2.79 -0.88 -16.54
CA ILE A 32 2.99 -0.69 -15.10
C ILE A 32 3.56 0.69 -14.77
N TYR A 33 2.86 1.41 -13.93
CA TYR A 33 3.25 2.69 -13.34
C TYR A 33 3.49 2.49 -11.84
N SER A 34 4.49 3.14 -11.29
CA SER A 34 4.77 3.10 -9.85
C SER A 34 5.34 4.45 -9.40
N PRO A 35 4.46 5.44 -9.18
CA PRO A 35 4.90 6.74 -8.70
C PRO A 35 5.36 6.68 -7.24
N ASP A 36 6.29 7.56 -6.89
CA ASP A 36 6.56 7.90 -5.50
C ASP A 36 5.48 8.88 -5.03
N LEU A 37 4.88 8.62 -3.88
CA LEU A 37 3.96 9.55 -3.25
C LEU A 37 4.65 10.86 -2.87
N PRO A 38 3.93 11.97 -2.71
CA PRO A 38 4.47 13.24 -2.24
C PRO A 38 5.36 13.13 -1.01
N GLY A 39 6.57 13.67 -1.09
CA GLY A 39 7.59 13.62 -0.05
C GLY A 39 8.38 12.30 0.03
N TYR A 40 8.13 11.35 -0.87
CA TYR A 40 8.83 10.04 -0.90
C TYR A 40 9.73 9.91 -2.12
N GLY A 41 10.79 9.12 -1.94
CA GLY A 41 11.66 8.71 -3.04
C GLY A 41 12.22 9.87 -3.86
N LYS A 42 11.77 10.00 -5.10
CA LYS A 42 12.17 11.08 -6.03
C LYS A 42 11.11 12.17 -6.18
N ASN A 43 10.02 12.11 -5.43
CA ASN A 43 8.95 13.09 -5.49
C ASN A 43 9.06 14.11 -4.33
N PRO A 44 9.66 15.29 -4.55
CA PRO A 44 9.84 16.30 -3.50
C PRO A 44 8.57 17.11 -3.22
N SER A 45 7.47 16.83 -3.91
CA SER A 45 6.24 17.60 -3.72
C SER A 45 5.68 17.43 -2.31
N ILE A 46 4.95 18.43 -1.83
CA ILE A 46 4.28 18.44 -0.52
C ILE A 46 2.75 18.40 -0.68
N HIS A 47 2.27 18.02 -1.88
CA HIS A 47 0.84 17.95 -2.14
C HIS A 47 0.15 16.85 -1.34
N ASN A 48 -1.16 17.00 -1.14
CA ASN A 48 -2.01 15.96 -0.61
C ASN A 48 -1.95 14.71 -1.51
N ASN A 49 -1.82 13.53 -0.91
CA ASN A 49 -1.61 12.28 -1.65
C ASN A 49 -2.80 11.91 -2.56
N ILE A 50 -4.03 12.22 -2.14
CA ILE A 50 -5.24 11.95 -2.92
C ILE A 50 -5.25 12.85 -4.16
N LYS A 51 -5.02 14.14 -3.99
CA LYS A 51 -4.94 15.10 -5.09
C LYS A 51 -3.83 14.74 -6.08
N PHE A 52 -2.65 14.37 -5.56
CA PHE A 52 -1.54 13.91 -6.39
C PHE A 52 -1.93 12.70 -7.23
N LEU A 53 -2.59 11.70 -6.65
CA LEU A 53 -2.99 10.50 -7.38
C LEU A 53 -4.05 10.82 -8.43
N ASP A 54 -5.01 11.68 -8.14
CA ASP A 54 -6.02 12.11 -9.10
C ASP A 54 -5.40 12.84 -10.31
N GLU A 55 -4.46 13.75 -10.07
CA GLU A 55 -3.70 14.43 -11.11
C GLU A 55 -2.83 13.45 -11.92
N TYR A 56 -2.18 12.50 -11.25
CA TYR A 56 -1.36 11.48 -11.89
C TYR A 56 -2.19 10.61 -12.83
N ILE A 57 -3.38 10.17 -12.41
CA ILE A 57 -4.30 9.37 -13.22
C ILE A 57 -4.83 10.21 -14.39
N SER A 58 -5.17 11.47 -14.15
CA SER A 58 -5.63 12.38 -15.20
C SER A 58 -4.58 12.56 -16.31
N ASN A 59 -3.30 12.60 -15.95
CA ASN A 59 -2.20 12.69 -16.92
C ASN A 59 -2.03 11.38 -17.73
N ILE A 60 -2.34 10.21 -17.14
CA ILE A 60 -2.39 8.94 -17.88
C ILE A 60 -3.55 8.95 -18.88
N ASN A 61 -4.63 9.64 -18.54
CA ASN A 61 -5.83 9.85 -19.35
C ASN A 61 -6.40 8.54 -19.94
N ASP A 62 -6.51 7.51 -19.12
CA ASP A 62 -7.00 6.19 -19.50
C ASP A 62 -7.53 5.41 -18.30
N ASP A 63 -8.36 4.42 -18.55
CA ASP A 63 -8.83 3.48 -17.56
C ASP A 63 -7.66 2.76 -16.89
N CYS A 64 -7.66 2.66 -15.58
CA CYS A 64 -6.59 2.03 -14.82
C CYS A 64 -7.11 1.15 -13.68
N VAL A 65 -6.23 0.25 -13.25
CA VAL A 65 -6.35 -0.53 -12.02
C VAL A 65 -5.29 -0.05 -11.05
N ILE A 66 -5.64 0.08 -9.77
CA ILE A 66 -4.67 0.45 -8.75
C ILE A 66 -4.41 -0.74 -7.85
N VAL A 67 -3.15 -1.06 -7.63
CA VAL A 67 -2.68 -2.00 -6.62
C VAL A 67 -2.03 -1.19 -5.51
N GLY A 68 -2.69 -1.07 -4.38
CA GLY A 68 -2.21 -0.30 -3.25
C GLY A 68 -1.83 -1.20 -2.08
N TRP A 69 -0.61 -1.03 -1.57
CA TRP A 69 -0.14 -1.73 -0.38
C TRP A 69 -0.25 -0.84 0.85
N SER A 70 -0.85 -1.38 1.94
CA SER A 70 -0.94 -0.70 3.22
C SER A 70 -1.55 0.70 3.07
N TYR A 71 -0.82 1.76 3.41
CA TYR A 71 -1.22 3.16 3.22
C TYR A 71 -1.58 3.49 1.77
N GLY A 72 -0.82 2.98 0.79
CA GLY A 72 -1.14 3.17 -0.63
C GLY A 72 -2.51 2.60 -1.01
N GLY A 73 -2.97 1.56 -0.32
CA GLY A 73 -4.32 1.02 -0.50
C GLY A 73 -5.42 1.93 0.05
N LEU A 74 -5.18 2.63 1.17
CA LEU A 74 -6.11 3.64 1.68
C LEU A 74 -6.29 4.80 0.70
N ILE A 75 -5.18 5.31 0.15
CA ILE A 75 -5.20 6.38 -0.86
C ILE A 75 -5.94 5.90 -2.12
N ALA A 76 -5.60 4.71 -2.63
CA ALA A 76 -6.24 4.14 -3.81
C ALA A 76 -7.76 4.04 -3.66
N LYS A 77 -8.21 3.54 -2.53
CA LYS A 77 -9.64 3.41 -2.21
C LYS A 77 -10.32 4.77 -2.12
N LYS A 78 -9.69 5.75 -1.47
CA LYS A 78 -10.27 7.09 -1.32
C LYS A 78 -10.39 7.80 -2.68
N CYS A 79 -9.38 7.70 -3.55
CA CYS A 79 -9.44 8.23 -4.92
C CYS A 79 -10.53 7.56 -5.76
N MET A 80 -10.76 6.26 -5.58
CA MET A 80 -11.81 5.54 -6.32
C MET A 80 -13.22 6.08 -6.07
N GLU A 81 -13.46 6.73 -4.95
CA GLU A 81 -14.78 7.31 -4.62
C GLU A 81 -15.18 8.42 -5.59
N SER A 82 -14.22 9.15 -6.16
CA SER A 82 -14.43 10.29 -7.05
C SER A 82 -13.93 10.08 -8.48
N ASN A 83 -12.87 9.30 -8.66
CA ASN A 83 -12.20 9.15 -9.96
C ASN A 83 -12.76 7.98 -10.78
N LYS A 84 -13.48 8.29 -11.85
CA LYS A 84 -14.15 7.31 -12.72
C LYS A 84 -13.17 6.52 -13.62
N LEU A 85 -11.93 6.96 -13.78
CA LEU A 85 -10.90 6.22 -14.52
C LEU A 85 -10.39 5.02 -13.74
N ILE A 86 -10.56 4.98 -12.43
CA ILE A 86 -10.22 3.83 -11.59
C ILE A 86 -11.31 2.75 -11.72
N LYS A 87 -11.01 1.68 -12.46
CA LYS A 87 -11.98 0.61 -12.72
C LYS A 87 -11.98 -0.45 -11.65
N LYS A 88 -10.81 -0.76 -11.09
CA LYS A 88 -10.63 -1.74 -10.02
C LYS A 88 -9.55 -1.29 -9.05
N VAL A 89 -9.67 -1.71 -7.81
CA VAL A 89 -8.65 -1.50 -6.77
C VAL A 89 -8.30 -2.84 -6.12
N ILE A 90 -7.02 -3.11 -6.02
CA ILE A 90 -6.49 -4.29 -5.34
C ILE A 90 -5.74 -3.80 -4.11
N LEU A 91 -6.19 -4.24 -2.96
CA LEU A 91 -5.71 -3.83 -1.65
C LEU A 91 -4.83 -4.94 -1.08
N ILE A 92 -3.53 -4.69 -0.96
CA ILE A 92 -2.60 -5.62 -0.34
C ILE A 92 -2.33 -5.17 1.09
N ASN A 93 -2.72 -6.00 2.07
CA ASN A 93 -2.54 -5.69 3.50
C ASN A 93 -2.94 -4.25 3.85
N SER A 94 -4.08 -3.83 3.35
CA SER A 94 -4.66 -2.52 3.61
C SER A 94 -5.93 -2.69 4.45
N PHE A 95 -5.98 -2.04 5.60
CA PHE A 95 -6.81 -2.41 6.76
C PHE A 95 -8.14 -1.65 6.92
N TRP A 96 -8.64 -1.01 5.90
CA TRP A 96 -9.76 -0.07 5.99
C TRP A 96 -11.17 -0.68 6.13
N LEU A 97 -11.31 -2.00 6.08
CA LEU A 97 -12.63 -2.64 6.00
C LEU A 97 -13.27 -3.06 7.31
N ASN A 98 -12.57 -2.95 8.41
CA ASN A 98 -13.14 -3.40 9.67
C ASN A 98 -12.92 -2.36 10.78
N ARG A 99 -14.02 -1.90 11.38
CA ARG A 99 -13.98 -1.01 12.54
C ARG A 99 -13.21 -1.58 13.74
N THR A 100 -12.91 -2.88 13.73
CA THR A 100 -12.23 -3.58 14.83
C THR A 100 -10.79 -3.99 14.52
N SER A 101 -10.33 -3.91 13.26
CA SER A 101 -9.01 -4.38 12.82
C SER A 101 -8.03 -3.25 12.45
N PHE A 102 -8.28 -2.06 12.96
CA PHE A 102 -7.33 -0.97 12.79
C PHE A 102 -6.00 -1.27 13.47
N ILE A 103 -4.87 -0.85 12.83
CA ILE A 103 -3.81 -0.26 13.64
C ILE A 103 -4.55 0.70 14.56
N SER A 104 -4.61 0.39 15.83
CA SER A 104 -5.41 1.19 16.74
C SER A 104 -4.91 2.63 16.65
N MET A 105 -5.79 3.60 16.80
CA MET A 105 -5.39 5.02 16.89
C MET A 105 -4.23 5.21 17.89
N SER A 106 -4.21 4.39 18.96
CA SER A 106 -3.13 4.32 19.92
C SER A 106 -1.80 3.86 19.31
N SER A 107 -1.79 2.88 18.39
CA SER A 107 -0.56 2.43 17.72
C SER A 107 0.00 3.50 16.78
N ILE A 108 -0.87 4.23 16.07
CA ILE A 108 -0.43 5.35 15.23
C ILE A 108 0.16 6.45 16.10
N ASN A 109 -0.51 6.83 17.20
CA ASN A 109 -0.01 7.85 18.11
C ASN A 109 1.31 7.44 18.77
N LEU A 110 1.49 6.16 19.09
CA LEU A 110 2.75 5.65 19.61
C LEU A 110 3.87 5.78 18.57
N LEU A 111 3.61 5.42 17.33
CA LEU A 111 4.58 5.53 16.24
C LEU A 111 4.97 6.99 15.98
N ILE A 112 4.02 7.93 16.04
CA ILE A 112 4.31 9.37 15.95
C ILE A 112 5.27 9.78 17.08
N LYS A 113 4.96 9.41 18.32
CA LYS A 113 5.81 9.72 19.48
C LYS A 113 7.20 9.09 19.35
N GLU A 114 7.31 7.88 18.81
CA GLU A 114 8.60 7.23 18.57
C GLU A 114 9.41 7.97 17.50
N LEU A 115 8.77 8.45 16.41
CA LEU A 115 9.42 9.27 15.38
C LEU A 115 9.98 10.58 15.96
N GLU A 116 9.24 11.24 16.84
CA GLU A 116 9.65 12.48 17.51
C GLU A 116 10.81 12.24 18.48
N THR A 117 10.80 11.11 19.20
CA THR A 117 11.78 10.80 20.24
C THR A 117 13.07 10.20 19.66
N ASN A 118 12.95 9.22 18.76
CA ASN A 118 14.08 8.53 18.14
C ASN A 118 13.72 7.98 16.77
N ARG A 119 13.74 8.88 15.78
CA ARG A 119 13.41 8.58 14.38
C ARG A 119 14.10 7.32 13.83
N ASN A 120 15.40 7.20 14.06
CA ASN A 120 16.17 6.09 13.49
C ASN A 120 15.75 4.74 14.09
N LYS A 121 15.40 4.71 15.36
CA LYS A 121 14.87 3.51 16.03
C LYS A 121 13.48 3.20 15.52
N ALA A 122 12.59 4.19 15.44
CA ALA A 122 11.22 4.02 14.94
C ALA A 122 11.20 3.44 13.52
N ILE A 123 12.01 4.01 12.61
CA ILE A 123 12.14 3.52 11.23
C ILE A 123 12.65 2.08 11.17
N ARG A 124 13.71 1.74 11.92
CA ARG A 124 14.25 0.37 11.94
C ARG A 124 13.24 -0.63 12.46
N ASN A 125 12.55 -0.29 13.55
CA ASN A 125 11.51 -1.16 14.12
C ASN A 125 10.37 -1.38 13.11
N PHE A 126 9.90 -0.31 12.47
CA PHE A 126 8.82 -0.43 11.49
C PHE A 126 9.22 -1.32 10.30
N ILE A 127 10.44 -1.15 9.75
CA ILE A 127 10.94 -2.02 8.67
C ILE A 127 11.03 -3.47 9.14
N PHE A 128 11.52 -3.70 10.37
CA PHE A 128 11.60 -5.04 10.96
C PHE A 128 10.21 -5.68 11.03
N GLU A 129 9.22 -4.95 11.56
CA GLU A 129 7.86 -5.42 11.69
C GLU A 129 7.21 -5.70 10.32
N CYS A 130 7.47 -4.87 9.30
CA CYS A 130 7.01 -5.14 7.93
C CYS A 130 7.61 -6.43 7.34
N CYS A 131 8.87 -6.74 7.68
CA CYS A 131 9.54 -7.96 7.20
C CYS A 131 9.19 -9.20 8.02
N ASN A 132 8.63 -9.03 9.20
CA ASN A 132 8.25 -10.14 10.07
C ASN A 132 7.24 -11.05 9.36
N ASN A 133 7.42 -12.37 9.51
CA ASN A 133 6.61 -13.37 8.80
C ASN A 133 6.70 -13.31 7.26
N SER A 134 7.76 -12.70 6.69
CA SER A 134 8.10 -12.95 5.29
C SER A 134 8.83 -14.29 5.16
N PRO A 135 8.90 -14.90 3.96
CA PRO A 135 9.67 -16.13 3.74
C PRO A 135 11.17 -16.03 4.07
N ALA A 136 11.72 -14.80 4.02
CA ALA A 136 13.15 -14.54 4.25
C ALA A 136 13.37 -13.22 5.03
N PRO A 137 12.90 -13.09 6.28
CA PRO A 137 12.79 -11.82 7.00
C PRO A 137 14.10 -11.02 7.06
N ILE A 138 15.20 -11.68 7.44
CA ILE A 138 16.52 -11.02 7.56
C ILE A 138 17.04 -10.57 6.18
N SER A 139 16.90 -11.42 5.16
CA SER A 139 17.31 -11.10 3.80
C SER A 139 16.50 -9.92 3.24
N ASP A 140 15.19 -9.93 3.47
CA ASP A 140 14.28 -8.89 2.99
C ASP A 140 14.57 -7.55 3.67
N MET A 141 14.76 -7.56 4.97
CA MET A 141 15.16 -6.36 5.72
C MET A 141 16.48 -5.77 5.19
N LYS A 142 17.50 -6.61 4.92
CA LYS A 142 18.77 -6.16 4.34
C LYS A 142 18.60 -5.55 2.94
N LYS A 143 17.78 -6.19 2.09
CA LYS A 143 17.49 -5.70 0.73
C LYS A 143 16.74 -4.37 0.76
N ILE A 144 15.72 -4.27 1.61
CA ILE A 144 14.92 -3.06 1.80
C ILE A 144 15.80 -1.91 2.28
N ASN A 145 16.60 -2.11 3.33
CA ASN A 145 17.52 -1.08 3.83
C ASN A 145 18.47 -0.61 2.72
N LYS A 146 19.04 -1.53 1.93
CA LYS A 146 19.89 -1.20 0.78
C LYS A 146 19.14 -0.42 -0.31
N GLN A 147 17.87 -0.71 -0.54
CA GLN A 147 17.04 0.03 -1.49
C GLN A 147 16.73 1.45 -0.98
N MET A 148 16.35 1.56 0.29
CA MET A 148 16.03 2.85 0.91
C MET A 148 17.23 3.81 0.94
N LEU A 149 18.45 3.28 1.07
CA LEU A 149 19.69 4.08 0.98
C LEU A 149 19.95 4.69 -0.41
N LYS A 150 19.25 4.24 -1.46
CA LYS A 150 19.38 4.81 -2.81
C LYS A 150 18.56 6.07 -3.03
N THR A 151 17.73 6.42 -2.10
CA THR A 151 16.85 7.58 -2.15
C THR A 151 16.87 8.30 -0.80
N THR A 152 16.38 9.54 -0.79
CA THR A 152 16.21 10.28 0.46
C THR A 152 15.00 9.71 1.22
N TYR A 153 15.16 9.44 2.51
CA TYR A 153 14.04 9.13 3.39
C TYR A 153 13.09 10.33 3.48
N PRO A 154 11.77 10.11 3.58
CA PRO A 154 10.82 11.18 3.88
C PRO A 154 11.21 11.92 5.16
N THR A 155 10.94 13.21 5.25
CA THR A 155 11.13 13.97 6.50
C THR A 155 10.21 13.48 7.61
N ASN A 156 10.50 13.81 8.87
CA ASN A 156 9.57 13.50 9.96
C ASN A 156 8.20 14.13 9.75
N GLU A 157 8.18 15.35 9.26
CA GLU A 157 6.94 16.06 8.94
C GLU A 157 6.09 15.28 7.94
N VAL A 158 6.66 14.82 6.83
CA VAL A 158 5.95 13.98 5.84
C VAL A 158 5.44 12.69 6.47
N LEU A 159 6.28 12.02 7.27
CA LEU A 159 5.90 10.76 7.91
C LEU A 159 4.75 10.94 8.90
N ILE A 160 4.82 11.98 9.74
CA ILE A 160 3.78 12.28 10.74
C ILE A 160 2.49 12.72 10.07
N ASN A 161 2.55 13.64 9.09
CA ASN A 161 1.38 14.11 8.35
C ASN A 161 0.64 12.94 7.67
N ASN A 162 1.37 11.96 7.13
CA ASN A 162 0.75 10.80 6.50
C ASN A 162 0.15 9.82 7.51
N LEU A 163 0.70 9.71 8.72
CA LEU A 163 0.07 8.95 9.81
C LEU A 163 -1.24 9.63 10.28
N GLU A 164 -1.26 10.95 10.35
CA GLU A 164 -2.48 11.71 10.64
C GLU A 164 -3.50 11.57 9.50
N GLU A 165 -3.06 11.66 8.24
CA GLU A 165 -3.93 11.44 7.08
C GLU A 165 -4.56 10.04 7.09
N MET A 166 -3.82 9.00 7.49
CA MET A 166 -4.39 7.65 7.66
C MET A 166 -5.58 7.64 8.64
N LYS A 167 -5.47 8.35 9.77
CA LYS A 167 -6.56 8.44 10.76
C LYS A 167 -7.80 9.12 10.15
N VAL A 168 -7.58 10.20 9.41
CA VAL A 168 -8.68 10.94 8.76
C VAL A 168 -9.37 10.07 7.71
N ILE A 169 -8.61 9.51 6.75
CA ILE A 169 -9.18 8.65 5.70
C ILE A 169 -9.96 7.48 6.32
N ALA A 170 -9.40 6.86 7.35
CA ALA A 170 -10.03 5.75 8.03
C ALA A 170 -11.36 6.11 8.70
N SER A 171 -11.47 7.33 9.25
CA SER A 171 -12.69 7.82 9.89
C SER A 171 -13.79 8.22 8.90
N GLU A 172 -13.41 8.57 7.67
CA GLU A 172 -14.31 9.05 6.61
C GLU A 172 -14.85 7.94 5.69
N ILE A 173 -14.48 6.69 5.92
CA ILE A 173 -14.95 5.58 5.08
C ILE A 173 -16.46 5.39 5.23
N ASP A 174 -17.19 5.63 4.15
CA ASP A 174 -18.60 5.27 4.05
C ASP A 174 -18.75 3.89 3.37
N PHE A 175 -18.98 2.89 4.18
CA PHE A 175 -19.12 1.50 3.70
C PHE A 175 -20.29 1.30 2.75
N ASN A 176 -21.30 2.16 2.77
CA ASN A 176 -22.48 2.07 1.91
C ASN A 176 -22.19 2.55 0.47
N LYS A 177 -21.16 3.35 0.30
CA LYS A 177 -20.75 3.88 -1.02
C LYS A 177 -19.73 3.02 -1.75
N ILE A 178 -19.32 1.91 -1.17
CA ILE A 178 -18.28 1.05 -1.73
C ILE A 178 -18.88 0.09 -2.76
N ASP A 179 -18.40 0.14 -4.00
CA ASP A 179 -18.65 -0.90 -4.99
C ASP A 179 -17.68 -2.07 -4.78
N TYR A 180 -18.09 -3.02 -3.94
CA TYR A 180 -17.27 -4.17 -3.56
C TYR A 180 -16.88 -5.08 -4.73
N LYS A 181 -17.62 -5.03 -5.86
CA LYS A 181 -17.28 -5.80 -7.06
C LYS A 181 -16.01 -5.32 -7.73
N LYS A 182 -15.64 -4.05 -7.50
CA LYS A 182 -14.44 -3.43 -8.05
C LYS A 182 -13.22 -3.57 -7.13
N ILE A 183 -13.35 -4.28 -6.00
CA ILE A 183 -12.30 -4.40 -5.00
C ILE A 183 -11.89 -5.85 -4.82
N CYS A 184 -10.57 -6.08 -4.86
CA CYS A 184 -9.94 -7.32 -4.42
C CYS A 184 -9.09 -7.04 -3.18
N MET A 185 -9.15 -7.92 -2.20
CA MET A 185 -8.27 -7.89 -1.03
C MET A 185 -7.29 -9.06 -1.07
N ILE A 186 -6.04 -8.77 -0.84
CA ILE A 186 -4.95 -9.75 -0.71
C ILE A 186 -4.30 -9.53 0.65
N ASN A 187 -4.50 -10.44 1.58
CA ASN A 187 -4.01 -10.29 2.95
C ASN A 187 -3.07 -11.41 3.35
N GLY A 188 -1.96 -11.05 3.97
CA GLY A 188 -1.10 -12.00 4.67
C GLY A 188 -1.79 -12.50 5.93
N GLU A 189 -1.88 -13.82 6.11
CA GLU A 189 -2.51 -14.45 7.29
C GLU A 189 -1.81 -14.04 8.59
N ALA A 190 -0.49 -13.86 8.54
CA ALA A 190 0.36 -13.51 9.68
C ALA A 190 0.72 -12.01 9.71
N ASP A 191 -0.03 -11.17 9.00
CA ASP A 191 0.18 -9.73 9.05
C ASP A 191 -0.26 -9.18 10.41
N GLN A 192 0.65 -8.51 11.10
CA GLN A 192 0.39 -7.95 12.42
C GLN A 192 -0.21 -6.53 12.38
N PHE A 193 -0.13 -5.84 11.23
CA PHE A 193 -0.72 -4.52 11.05
C PHE A 193 -2.16 -4.59 10.57
N SER A 194 -2.51 -5.58 9.75
CA SER A 194 -3.88 -5.77 9.27
C SER A 194 -4.36 -7.18 9.60
N LYS A 195 -5.04 -7.33 10.73
CA LYS A 195 -5.68 -8.61 11.04
C LYS A 195 -6.88 -8.78 10.12
N TYR A 196 -6.87 -9.87 9.35
CA TYR A 196 -8.02 -10.29 8.57
C TYR A 196 -9.16 -10.66 9.54
N ASN A 197 -10.20 -9.88 9.53
CA ASN A 197 -11.48 -10.25 10.10
C ASN A 197 -12.45 -10.40 8.94
N ASP A 198 -13.25 -11.47 8.92
CA ASP A 198 -14.18 -11.85 7.86
C ASP A 198 -14.88 -10.65 7.21
N CYS A 199 -14.37 -10.21 6.10
CA CYS A 199 -14.99 -9.18 5.28
C CYS A 199 -16.06 -9.84 4.40
N LYS A 200 -17.19 -10.22 5.01
CA LYS A 200 -18.31 -10.90 4.35
C LYS A 200 -18.87 -10.16 3.13
N PHE A 201 -18.54 -8.88 2.98
CA PHE A 201 -19.01 -8.03 1.90
C PHE A 201 -18.14 -8.06 0.65
N ILE A 202 -16.86 -8.46 0.77
CA ILE A 202 -15.94 -8.55 -0.37
C ILE A 202 -15.92 -9.97 -0.89
N GLN A 203 -16.33 -10.13 -2.14
CA GLN A 203 -16.35 -11.44 -2.81
C GLN A 203 -14.94 -11.90 -3.21
N ASN A 204 -14.03 -10.94 -3.50
CA ASN A 204 -12.69 -11.22 -3.98
C ASN A 204 -11.67 -11.02 -2.86
N VAL A 205 -11.55 -12.02 -1.98
CA VAL A 205 -10.57 -12.04 -0.89
C VAL A 205 -9.60 -13.21 -1.10
N LYS A 206 -8.30 -12.92 -1.03
CA LYS A 206 -7.23 -13.92 -1.07
C LYS A 206 -6.39 -13.82 0.18
N ILE A 207 -6.29 -14.92 0.92
CA ILE A 207 -5.44 -15.01 2.11
C ILE A 207 -4.14 -15.71 1.73
N MET A 208 -3.03 -15.02 1.91
CA MET A 208 -1.68 -15.54 1.71
C MET A 208 -1.22 -16.23 2.99
N ARG A 209 -1.28 -17.56 3.01
CA ARG A 209 -0.95 -18.36 4.20
C ARG A 209 0.50 -18.12 4.64
N LYS A 210 0.70 -18.00 5.95
CA LYS A 210 2.02 -17.78 6.58
C LYS A 210 2.77 -16.53 6.10
N MET A 211 2.10 -15.61 5.38
CA MET A 211 2.70 -14.36 4.92
C MET A 211 2.36 -13.21 5.88
N GLY A 212 3.34 -12.33 6.12
CA GLY A 212 3.19 -11.10 6.88
C GLY A 212 2.79 -9.90 6.01
N HIS A 213 3.28 -8.72 6.39
CA HIS A 213 2.89 -7.44 5.77
C HIS A 213 3.38 -7.24 4.33
N LEU A 214 4.42 -7.97 3.90
CA LEU A 214 5.06 -7.88 2.57
C LEU A 214 4.87 -9.17 1.73
N PRO A 215 3.63 -9.63 1.46
CA PRO A 215 3.42 -10.91 0.78
C PRO A 215 3.88 -10.92 -0.67
N PHE A 216 4.12 -9.76 -1.27
CA PHE A 216 4.55 -9.60 -2.67
C PHE A 216 6.07 -9.43 -2.84
N TYR A 217 6.85 -9.33 -1.77
CA TYR A 217 8.26 -8.93 -1.85
C TYR A 217 9.19 -10.08 -2.20
N SER A 218 9.20 -11.15 -1.41
CA SER A 218 10.08 -12.30 -1.61
C SER A 218 9.44 -13.45 -2.39
N SER A 219 8.13 -13.58 -2.34
CA SER A 219 7.35 -14.59 -3.04
C SER A 219 6.11 -13.90 -3.60
N CYS A 220 6.21 -13.43 -4.84
CA CYS A 220 5.16 -12.61 -5.43
C CYS A 220 4.25 -13.38 -6.39
N GLU A 221 4.52 -14.66 -6.66
CA GLU A 221 3.81 -15.47 -7.63
C GLU A 221 2.33 -15.58 -7.29
N ASP A 222 2.00 -15.98 -6.07
CA ASP A 222 0.62 -16.15 -5.61
C ASP A 222 -0.15 -14.82 -5.62
N VAL A 223 0.54 -13.72 -5.26
CA VAL A 223 -0.05 -12.36 -5.31
C VAL A 223 -0.32 -11.95 -6.75
N ILE A 224 0.60 -12.23 -7.68
CA ILE A 224 0.42 -11.94 -9.10
C ILE A 224 -0.74 -12.77 -9.68
N GLU A 225 -0.83 -14.04 -9.35
CA GLU A 225 -1.92 -14.91 -9.78
C GLU A 225 -3.28 -14.40 -9.25
N ALA A 226 -3.33 -14.00 -7.99
CA ALA A 226 -4.53 -13.40 -7.40
C ALA A 226 -4.94 -12.10 -8.14
N ILE A 227 -3.98 -11.26 -8.51
CA ILE A 227 -4.23 -10.05 -9.30
C ILE A 227 -4.78 -10.42 -10.68
N LYS A 228 -4.12 -11.32 -11.40
CA LYS A 228 -4.54 -11.76 -12.73
C LYS A 228 -5.94 -12.37 -12.73
N SER A 229 -6.28 -13.14 -11.71
CA SER A 229 -7.60 -13.76 -11.58
C SER A 229 -8.72 -12.74 -11.34
N PHE A 230 -8.39 -11.55 -10.85
CA PHE A 230 -9.36 -10.49 -10.59
C PHE A 230 -9.49 -9.52 -11.79
N LEU A 231 -8.45 -9.36 -12.61
CA LEU A 231 -8.44 -8.45 -13.76
C LEU A 231 -9.31 -8.96 -14.90
#